data_8863d7824c09111184dc3a95de4c80dd
#
_entry.id   8863d7824c09111184dc3a95de4c80dd
#
_cell.length_a   1.000
_cell.length_b   1.000
_cell.length_c   1.000
_cell.angle_alpha   90.00
_cell.angle_beta   90.00
_cell.angle_gamma   90.00
#
_symmetry.space_group_name_H-M   'P 1'
#
loop_
_entity.id
_entity.type
_entity.pdbx_description
1 polymer ?
#
loop_
_entity_poly.entity_id
_entity_poly.type
_entity_poly.pdbx_seq_one_letter_code
_entity_poly.pdbx_strand_id
1 'polypeptide(L)'
;MPTSKNKKKSNKSTKNKNKKNKKEGFIQSHSLFIRAILLFGGFLSLINVGFMYTVANPTIGFTLQAMISIALIFYAIFFKNIPKKIHVLIVILMIIPLAFSLFLGFYGNRNDVDYTEDVVIVLGAGVNGTLVSRPLAHRLNAAVDYWNSNPDSLIIVTGGLGNRATITEAEAMSRFLIWRGIPEEVILLEDLSTTTYENLVFANEIALEHFPDGFQGVLITNDFHIYRSTRMAQQIGVDVRPLGATTDWYSWPVNYLREMLAVLNFKIFE
;
A
#
# COMPACT_ATOMS: atom_id res chain seq x y z
N MET A 1 -18.83 63.05 -42.30
CA MET A 1 -19.21 62.43 -40.99
C MET A 1 -19.09 60.91 -41.10
N PRO A 2 -18.32 60.22 -40.34
CA PRO A 2 -18.24 58.76 -40.42
C PRO A 2 -19.48 58.12 -39.82
N THR A 3 -20.11 57.27 -40.61
CA THR A 3 -21.40 56.65 -40.33
C THR A 3 -21.38 55.70 -39.12
N SER A 4 -22.45 55.71 -38.33
CA SER A 4 -22.69 54.96 -37.11
C SER A 4 -22.39 53.44 -37.20
N LYS A 5 -22.41 52.85 -38.38
CA LYS A 5 -22.09 51.45 -38.66
C LYS A 5 -20.63 51.09 -38.42
N ASN A 6 -19.69 52.00 -38.63
CA ASN A 6 -18.25 51.72 -38.43
C ASN A 6 -17.85 51.72 -36.95
N LYS A 7 -18.48 52.55 -36.09
CA LYS A 7 -18.26 52.52 -34.65
C LYS A 7 -18.77 51.24 -33.98
N LYS A 8 -19.89 50.67 -34.43
CA LYS A 8 -20.43 49.40 -33.90
C LYS A 8 -19.55 48.18 -34.26
N LYS A 9 -18.96 48.16 -35.47
CA LYS A 9 -18.04 47.08 -35.88
C LYS A 9 -16.72 47.16 -35.11
N SER A 10 -16.15 48.33 -34.89
CA SER A 10 -14.93 48.53 -34.09
C SER A 10 -15.12 48.07 -32.62
N ASN A 11 -16.21 48.48 -31.97
CA ASN A 11 -16.48 48.10 -30.60
C ASN A 11 -16.74 46.57 -30.43
N LYS A 12 -17.33 45.93 -31.42
CA LYS A 12 -17.56 44.46 -31.40
C LYS A 12 -16.25 43.65 -31.57
N SER A 13 -15.33 44.16 -32.42
CA SER A 13 -13.99 43.60 -32.64
C SER A 13 -13.13 43.70 -31.37
N THR A 14 -13.12 44.85 -30.71
CA THR A 14 -12.35 45.11 -29.48
C THR A 14 -12.87 44.26 -28.30
N LYS A 15 -14.20 44.11 -28.17
CA LYS A 15 -14.85 43.30 -27.16
C LYS A 15 -14.58 41.79 -27.33
N ASN A 16 -14.53 41.32 -28.56
CA ASN A 16 -14.16 39.94 -28.90
C ASN A 16 -12.64 39.68 -28.65
N LYS A 17 -11.78 40.61 -28.96
CA LYS A 17 -10.33 40.52 -28.69
C LYS A 17 -10.05 40.46 -27.19
N ASN A 18 -10.72 41.33 -26.41
CA ASN A 18 -10.61 41.32 -24.92
C ASN A 18 -11.13 40.00 -24.29
N LYS A 19 -12.22 39.45 -24.83
CA LYS A 19 -12.76 38.16 -24.37
C LYS A 19 -11.82 36.99 -24.69
N LYS A 20 -11.18 37.01 -25.86
CA LYS A 20 -10.20 36.00 -26.28
C LYS A 20 -8.93 36.08 -25.40
N ASN A 21 -8.40 37.28 -25.18
CA ASN A 21 -7.21 37.50 -24.35
C ASN A 21 -7.47 37.09 -22.88
N LYS A 22 -8.66 37.37 -22.33
CA LYS A 22 -9.04 36.97 -20.99
C LYS A 22 -9.17 35.44 -20.86
N LYS A 23 -9.69 34.76 -21.90
CA LYS A 23 -9.79 33.30 -21.95
C LYS A 23 -8.40 32.64 -22.10
N GLU A 24 -7.53 33.20 -22.90
CA GLU A 24 -6.15 32.73 -23.08
C GLU A 24 -5.34 32.91 -21.79
N GLY A 25 -5.44 34.07 -21.13
CA GLY A 25 -4.81 34.32 -19.84
C GLY A 25 -5.28 33.35 -18.74
N PHE A 26 -6.58 33.06 -18.68
CA PHE A 26 -7.14 32.09 -17.75
C PHE A 26 -6.62 30.68 -18.00
N ILE A 27 -6.60 30.20 -19.25
CA ILE A 27 -6.06 28.88 -19.63
C ILE A 27 -4.55 28.81 -19.31
N GLN A 28 -3.81 29.87 -19.56
CA GLN A 28 -2.37 29.91 -19.31
C GLN A 28 -2.04 29.87 -17.82
N SER A 29 -2.80 30.57 -16.96
CA SER A 29 -2.62 30.52 -15.50
C SER A 29 -2.94 29.14 -14.92
N HIS A 30 -4.01 28.49 -15.39
CA HIS A 30 -4.37 27.14 -14.92
C HIS A 30 -3.32 26.10 -15.35
N SER A 31 -2.77 26.20 -16.57
CA SER A 31 -1.71 25.29 -17.01
C SER A 31 -0.43 25.47 -16.20
N LEU A 32 -0.09 26.69 -15.79
CA LEU A 32 1.08 26.95 -14.95
C LEU A 32 0.89 26.34 -13.54
N PHE A 33 -0.29 26.52 -12.96
CA PHE A 33 -0.63 25.97 -11.64
C PHE A 33 -0.57 24.42 -11.64
N ILE A 34 -1.18 23.77 -12.64
CA ILE A 34 -1.13 22.31 -12.77
C ILE A 34 0.32 21.82 -12.91
N ARG A 35 1.12 22.46 -13.74
CA ARG A 35 2.55 22.13 -13.92
C ARG A 35 3.33 22.25 -12.61
N ALA A 36 3.10 23.33 -11.85
CA ALA A 36 3.73 23.54 -10.55
C ALA A 36 3.40 22.41 -9.55
N ILE A 37 2.14 21.99 -9.49
CA ILE A 37 1.70 20.88 -8.64
C ILE A 37 2.38 19.56 -9.06
N LEU A 38 2.41 19.27 -10.36
CA LEU A 38 3.03 18.05 -10.88
C LEU A 38 4.54 18.00 -10.63
N LEU A 39 5.24 19.13 -10.82
CA LEU A 39 6.67 19.25 -10.51
C LEU A 39 6.92 19.05 -9.01
N PHE A 40 6.19 19.78 -8.18
CA PHE A 40 6.32 19.68 -6.73
C PHE A 40 6.05 18.26 -6.23
N GLY A 41 4.94 17.63 -6.67
CA GLY A 41 4.59 16.25 -6.32
C GLY A 41 5.63 15.23 -6.82
N GLY A 42 6.12 15.38 -8.05
CA GLY A 42 7.16 14.53 -8.60
C GLY A 42 8.49 14.62 -7.83
N PHE A 43 8.95 15.83 -7.51
CA PHE A 43 10.16 16.01 -6.69
C PHE A 43 9.98 15.51 -5.26
N LEU A 44 8.85 15.80 -4.60
CA LEU A 44 8.56 15.32 -3.26
C LEU A 44 8.53 13.78 -3.22
N SER A 45 7.96 13.16 -4.24
CA SER A 45 7.93 11.70 -4.38
C SER A 45 9.33 11.11 -4.58
N LEU A 46 10.23 11.75 -5.35
CA LEU A 46 11.63 11.31 -5.46
C LEU A 46 12.40 11.44 -4.15
N ILE A 47 12.18 12.53 -3.41
CA ILE A 47 12.76 12.71 -2.07
C ILE A 47 12.28 11.59 -1.14
N ASN A 48 10.99 11.25 -1.19
CA ASN A 48 10.45 10.13 -0.42
C ASN A 48 11.12 8.79 -0.79
N VAL A 49 11.34 8.50 -2.08
CA VAL A 49 12.09 7.29 -2.49
C VAL A 49 13.49 7.30 -1.87
N GLY A 50 14.21 8.41 -1.95
CA GLY A 50 15.55 8.56 -1.32
C GLY A 50 15.51 8.29 0.18
N PHE A 51 14.54 8.85 0.89
CA PHE A 51 14.33 8.60 2.31
C PHE A 51 14.02 7.12 2.58
N MET A 52 13.16 6.50 1.80
CA MET A 52 12.80 5.09 1.96
C MET A 52 14.02 4.15 1.85
N TYR A 53 14.99 4.45 0.98
CA TYR A 53 16.26 3.69 0.90
C TYR A 53 17.06 3.69 2.20
N THR A 54 16.87 4.67 3.08
CA THR A 54 17.58 4.75 4.38
C THR A 54 16.88 3.97 5.49
N VAL A 55 15.55 3.71 5.36
CA VAL A 55 14.73 3.16 6.46
C VAL A 55 14.13 1.80 6.15
N ALA A 56 14.15 1.33 4.89
CA ALA A 56 13.53 0.08 4.49
C ALA A 56 14.35 -0.68 3.44
N ASN A 57 14.08 -1.98 3.33
CA ASN A 57 14.69 -2.82 2.30
C ASN A 57 14.12 -2.48 0.92
N PRO A 58 14.96 -2.24 -0.11
CA PRO A 58 14.50 -1.95 -1.45
C PRO A 58 13.62 -3.07 -2.02
N THR A 59 12.50 -2.67 -2.61
CA THR A 59 11.57 -3.55 -3.31
C THR A 59 11.26 -2.99 -4.69
N ILE A 60 10.57 -3.74 -5.54
CA ILE A 60 10.09 -3.26 -6.85
C ILE A 60 9.25 -1.97 -6.72
N GLY A 61 8.58 -1.75 -5.59
CA GLY A 61 7.82 -0.54 -5.32
C GLY A 61 8.66 0.73 -5.35
N PHE A 62 9.93 0.68 -4.91
CA PHE A 62 10.86 1.82 -4.98
C PHE A 62 11.14 2.21 -6.43
N THR A 63 11.45 1.22 -7.28
CA THR A 63 11.69 1.44 -8.71
C THR A 63 10.46 2.02 -9.40
N LEU A 64 9.28 1.46 -9.12
CA LEU A 64 8.02 1.95 -9.70
C LEU A 64 7.73 3.39 -9.26
N GLN A 65 7.87 3.70 -7.98
CA GLN A 65 7.65 5.05 -7.48
C GLN A 65 8.63 6.04 -8.11
N ALA A 66 9.91 5.69 -8.22
CA ALA A 66 10.92 6.52 -8.88
C ALA A 66 10.57 6.78 -10.36
N MET A 67 10.20 5.74 -11.11
CA MET A 67 9.79 5.85 -12.51
C MET A 67 8.56 6.74 -12.68
N ILE A 68 7.53 6.57 -11.85
CA ILE A 68 6.33 7.40 -11.86
C ILE A 68 6.67 8.85 -11.54
N SER A 69 7.53 9.10 -10.55
CA SER A 69 7.95 10.44 -10.16
C SER A 69 8.69 11.16 -11.29
N ILE A 70 9.62 10.47 -11.95
CA ILE A 70 10.36 10.98 -13.12
C ILE A 70 9.37 11.26 -14.26
N ALA A 71 8.47 10.34 -14.56
CA ALA A 71 7.45 10.52 -15.60
C ALA A 71 6.54 11.73 -15.33
N LEU A 72 6.15 11.98 -14.06
CA LEU A 72 5.37 13.16 -13.67
C LEU A 72 6.13 14.46 -13.90
N ILE A 73 7.43 14.50 -13.59
CA ILE A 73 8.29 15.65 -13.82
C ILE A 73 8.39 15.93 -15.33
N PHE A 74 8.68 14.91 -16.15
CA PHE A 74 8.71 15.05 -17.61
C PHE A 74 7.35 15.51 -18.16
N TYR A 75 6.27 14.92 -17.69
CA TYR A 75 4.92 15.33 -18.06
C TYR A 75 4.66 16.80 -17.74
N ALA A 76 5.08 17.30 -16.58
CA ALA A 76 4.94 18.70 -16.20
C ALA A 76 5.79 19.63 -17.10
N ILE A 77 7.03 19.24 -17.45
CA ILE A 77 7.91 20.03 -18.32
C ILE A 77 7.29 20.17 -19.71
N PHE A 78 6.86 19.06 -20.31
CA PHE A 78 6.34 19.03 -21.68
C PHE A 78 4.82 19.23 -21.77
N PHE A 79 4.14 19.57 -20.67
CA PHE A 79 2.68 19.65 -20.55
C PHE A 79 2.00 20.39 -21.71
N LYS A 80 2.57 21.54 -22.15
CA LYS A 80 1.99 22.36 -23.23
C LYS A 80 2.13 21.74 -24.63
N ASN A 81 3.08 20.83 -24.81
CA ASN A 81 3.40 20.22 -26.10
C ASN A 81 2.62 18.91 -26.32
N ILE A 82 1.95 18.42 -25.27
CA ILE A 82 1.24 17.14 -25.29
C ILE A 82 -0.17 17.32 -25.86
N PRO A 83 -0.60 16.49 -26.85
CA PRO A 83 -1.94 16.52 -27.39
C PRO A 83 -3.01 16.16 -26.35
N LYS A 84 -4.21 16.73 -26.45
CA LYS A 84 -5.32 16.50 -25.50
C LYS A 84 -5.63 15.01 -25.27
N LYS A 85 -5.58 14.18 -26.31
CA LYS A 85 -5.85 12.73 -26.20
C LYS A 85 -4.83 12.04 -25.28
N ILE A 86 -3.58 12.45 -25.32
CA ILE A 86 -2.51 11.91 -24.46
C ILE A 86 -2.68 12.40 -23.01
N HIS A 87 -3.12 13.65 -22.78
CA HIS A 87 -3.48 14.09 -21.43
C HIS A 87 -4.56 13.19 -20.81
N VAL A 88 -5.62 12.88 -21.56
CA VAL A 88 -6.68 11.98 -21.08
C VAL A 88 -6.13 10.61 -20.73
N LEU A 89 -5.28 10.03 -21.58
CA LEU A 89 -4.64 8.75 -21.34
C LEU A 89 -3.78 8.78 -20.06
N ILE A 90 -2.94 9.82 -19.88
CA ILE A 90 -2.10 9.97 -18.68
C ILE A 90 -2.96 10.09 -17.42
N VAL A 91 -4.05 10.87 -17.46
CA VAL A 91 -4.98 11.00 -16.32
C VAL A 91 -5.60 9.65 -15.98
N ILE A 92 -6.03 8.86 -16.96
CA ILE A 92 -6.56 7.50 -16.73
C ILE A 92 -5.48 6.62 -16.08
N LEU A 93 -4.26 6.63 -16.60
CA LEU A 93 -3.15 5.86 -16.05
C LEU A 93 -2.74 6.29 -14.63
N MET A 94 -3.06 7.50 -14.21
CA MET A 94 -2.87 7.96 -12.83
C MET A 94 -4.06 7.58 -11.92
N ILE A 95 -5.29 7.65 -12.44
CA ILE A 95 -6.50 7.37 -11.65
C ILE A 95 -6.61 5.88 -11.30
N ILE A 96 -6.27 4.97 -12.23
CA ILE A 96 -6.40 3.52 -12.01
C ILE A 96 -5.56 3.05 -10.80
N PRO A 97 -4.24 3.31 -10.72
CA PRO A 97 -3.44 2.94 -9.55
C PRO A 97 -3.92 3.59 -8.26
N LEU A 98 -4.35 4.86 -8.33
CA LEU A 98 -4.89 5.57 -7.18
C LEU A 98 -6.18 4.92 -6.66
N ALA A 99 -7.14 4.64 -7.54
CA ALA A 99 -8.40 3.99 -7.18
C ALA A 99 -8.15 2.58 -6.61
N PHE A 100 -7.19 1.84 -7.18
CA PHE A 100 -6.81 0.53 -6.68
C PHE A 100 -6.14 0.60 -5.30
N SER A 101 -5.25 1.59 -5.09
CA SER A 101 -4.64 1.82 -3.77
C SER A 101 -5.67 2.20 -2.71
N LEU A 102 -6.65 3.04 -3.06
CA LEU A 102 -7.77 3.37 -2.17
C LEU A 102 -8.63 2.15 -1.85
N PHE A 103 -8.88 1.28 -2.83
CA PHE A 103 -9.58 0.01 -2.63
C PHE A 103 -8.83 -0.89 -1.65
N LEU A 104 -7.50 -1.08 -1.83
CA LEU A 104 -6.69 -1.89 -0.91
C LEU A 104 -6.69 -1.31 0.51
N GLY A 105 -6.54 0.01 0.65
CA GLY A 105 -6.59 0.69 1.94
C GLY A 105 -7.95 0.56 2.62
N PHE A 106 -9.04 0.75 1.88
CA PHE A 106 -10.40 0.56 2.40
C PHE A 106 -10.63 -0.89 2.84
N TYR A 107 -10.21 -1.86 2.02
CA TYR A 107 -10.33 -3.27 2.35
C TYR A 107 -9.46 -3.67 3.54
N GLY A 108 -8.25 -3.13 3.63
CA GLY A 108 -7.30 -3.44 4.68
C GLY A 108 -7.61 -2.81 6.04
N ASN A 109 -8.43 -1.75 6.07
CA ASN A 109 -8.91 -1.15 7.32
C ASN A 109 -10.19 -1.82 7.88
N ARG A 110 -10.65 -2.92 7.27
CA ARG A 110 -11.74 -3.71 7.83
C ARG A 110 -11.27 -4.39 9.09
N ASN A 111 -12.11 -4.33 10.12
CA ASN A 111 -11.94 -5.06 11.36
C ASN A 111 -13.18 -5.96 11.50
N ASP A 112 -13.03 -7.21 11.07
CA ASP A 112 -14.13 -8.18 11.04
C ASP A 112 -14.00 -9.20 12.22
N VAL A 113 -13.07 -8.96 13.17
CA VAL A 113 -12.86 -9.83 14.35
C VAL A 113 -13.88 -9.55 15.43
N ASP A 114 -14.28 -10.59 16.17
CA ASP A 114 -15.18 -10.49 17.33
C ASP A 114 -14.50 -10.89 18.66
N TYR A 115 -13.20 -11.16 18.62
CA TYR A 115 -12.38 -11.53 19.79
C TYR A 115 -12.79 -12.84 20.45
N THR A 116 -13.29 -13.78 19.64
CA THR A 116 -13.64 -15.15 20.07
C THR A 116 -12.90 -16.20 19.25
N GLU A 117 -12.05 -15.74 18.31
CA GLU A 117 -11.31 -16.62 17.42
C GLU A 117 -10.22 -17.40 18.17
N ASP A 118 -10.02 -18.66 17.76
CA ASP A 118 -9.13 -19.62 18.44
C ASP A 118 -7.65 -19.31 18.21
N VAL A 119 -7.30 -18.79 17.03
CA VAL A 119 -5.91 -18.64 16.55
C VAL A 119 -5.66 -17.29 15.91
N VAL A 120 -4.55 -16.66 16.28
CA VAL A 120 -4.03 -15.43 15.62
C VAL A 120 -2.85 -15.80 14.75
N ILE A 121 -2.97 -15.68 13.42
CA ILE A 121 -1.88 -15.90 12.46
C ILE A 121 -1.26 -14.56 12.11
N VAL A 122 0.01 -14.36 12.48
CA VAL A 122 0.76 -13.13 12.20
C VAL A 122 1.76 -13.39 11.08
N LEU A 123 1.56 -12.75 9.92
CA LEU A 123 2.48 -12.90 8.78
C LEU A 123 3.76 -12.11 8.96
N GLY A 124 4.88 -12.67 8.54
CA GLY A 124 6.18 -12.02 8.51
C GLY A 124 6.24 -10.79 7.58
N ALA A 125 7.12 -9.83 7.90
CA ALA A 125 7.30 -8.60 7.12
C ALA A 125 8.76 -8.11 7.08
N GLY A 126 9.70 -8.97 7.42
CA GLY A 126 11.13 -8.73 7.38
C GLY A 126 11.77 -8.42 8.72
N VAL A 127 12.99 -8.93 8.86
CA VAL A 127 13.86 -8.76 10.01
C VAL A 127 15.23 -8.25 9.53
N ASN A 128 15.89 -7.39 10.30
CA ASN A 128 17.24 -6.92 10.07
C ASN A 128 18.15 -7.39 11.23
N GLY A 129 19.06 -8.31 10.96
CA GLY A 129 19.81 -9.01 12.02
C GLY A 129 18.84 -9.78 12.91
N THR A 130 18.62 -9.33 14.14
CA THR A 130 17.67 -9.89 15.10
C THR A 130 16.47 -8.96 15.36
N LEU A 131 16.41 -7.79 14.73
CA LEU A 131 15.41 -6.78 15.01
C LEU A 131 14.27 -6.85 13.99
N VAL A 132 13.04 -6.85 14.50
CA VAL A 132 11.84 -6.76 13.67
C VAL A 132 11.79 -5.43 12.92
N SER A 133 11.41 -5.47 11.64
CA SER A 133 11.18 -4.26 10.85
C SER A 133 9.98 -3.46 11.38
N ARG A 134 9.89 -2.15 11.04
CA ARG A 134 8.73 -1.34 11.46
C ARG A 134 7.37 -1.91 11.00
N PRO A 135 7.21 -2.36 9.73
CA PRO A 135 5.97 -3.02 9.33
C PRO A 135 5.65 -4.25 10.18
N LEU A 136 6.68 -5.06 10.52
CA LEU A 136 6.50 -6.23 11.39
C LEU A 136 6.12 -5.83 12.81
N ALA A 137 6.75 -4.80 13.37
CA ALA A 137 6.40 -4.28 14.69
C ALA A 137 4.93 -3.78 14.78
N HIS A 138 4.39 -3.19 13.71
CA HIS A 138 2.97 -2.81 13.64
C HIS A 138 2.05 -4.04 13.69
N ARG A 139 2.39 -5.13 12.98
CA ARG A 139 1.63 -6.40 13.04
C ARG A 139 1.66 -7.00 14.44
N LEU A 140 2.84 -7.04 15.05
CA LEU A 140 3.01 -7.59 16.39
C LEU A 140 2.29 -6.78 17.46
N ASN A 141 2.27 -5.44 17.35
CA ASN A 141 1.46 -4.61 18.24
C ASN A 141 -0.04 -4.92 18.07
N ALA A 142 -0.52 -5.09 16.84
CA ALA A 142 -1.90 -5.49 16.60
C ALA A 142 -2.22 -6.88 17.20
N ALA A 143 -1.25 -7.82 17.14
CA ALA A 143 -1.39 -9.14 17.78
C ALA A 143 -1.45 -9.03 19.32
N VAL A 144 -0.62 -8.17 19.94
CA VAL A 144 -0.66 -7.90 21.38
C VAL A 144 -1.99 -7.28 21.77
N ASP A 145 -2.48 -6.28 21.01
CA ASP A 145 -3.76 -5.63 21.29
C ASP A 145 -4.94 -6.61 21.16
N TYR A 146 -4.89 -7.50 20.16
CA TYR A 146 -5.88 -8.57 19.98
C TYR A 146 -5.85 -9.55 21.16
N TRP A 147 -4.67 -10.09 21.50
CA TRP A 147 -4.50 -11.08 22.56
C TRP A 147 -4.92 -10.55 23.93
N ASN A 148 -4.67 -9.27 24.22
CA ASN A 148 -5.15 -8.63 25.45
C ASN A 148 -6.70 -8.63 25.55
N SER A 149 -7.40 -8.72 24.42
CA SER A 149 -8.86 -8.78 24.35
C SER A 149 -9.39 -10.22 24.29
N ASN A 150 -8.55 -11.18 23.86
CA ASN A 150 -8.86 -12.61 23.79
C ASN A 150 -7.62 -13.43 24.23
N PRO A 151 -7.35 -13.54 25.54
CA PRO A 151 -6.17 -14.25 26.06
C PRO A 151 -6.20 -15.77 25.87
N ASP A 152 -7.34 -16.33 25.52
CA ASP A 152 -7.51 -17.78 25.29
C ASP A 152 -7.02 -18.19 23.88
N SER A 153 -6.74 -17.23 22.99
CA SER A 153 -6.26 -17.52 21.63
C SER A 153 -4.79 -17.90 21.62
N LEU A 154 -4.42 -18.86 20.74
CA LEU A 154 -3.02 -19.14 20.38
C LEU A 154 -2.53 -18.13 19.35
N ILE A 155 -1.22 -17.83 19.34
CA ILE A 155 -0.59 -16.95 18.37
C ILE A 155 0.41 -17.76 17.53
N ILE A 156 0.17 -17.89 16.23
CA ILE A 156 1.12 -18.47 15.27
C ILE A 156 1.86 -17.33 14.58
N VAL A 157 3.16 -17.26 14.78
CA VAL A 157 4.04 -16.30 14.10
C VAL A 157 4.75 -16.99 12.94
N THR A 158 4.70 -16.40 11.73
CA THR A 158 5.14 -17.09 10.52
C THR A 158 6.26 -16.34 9.81
N GLY A 159 7.23 -17.09 9.30
CA GLY A 159 8.29 -16.59 8.45
C GLY A 159 9.67 -17.17 8.75
N GLY A 160 10.30 -17.72 7.72
CA GLY A 160 11.64 -18.30 7.77
C GLY A 160 12.76 -17.26 7.78
N LEU A 161 13.97 -17.72 7.45
CA LEU A 161 15.18 -16.89 7.46
C LEU A 161 15.24 -15.95 6.25
N GLY A 162 15.12 -14.64 6.48
CA GLY A 162 15.24 -13.62 5.44
C GLY A 162 16.71 -13.27 5.09
N ASN A 163 16.93 -12.66 3.92
CA ASN A 163 18.28 -12.36 3.39
C ASN A 163 19.15 -11.45 4.28
N ARG A 164 18.57 -10.65 5.17
CA ARG A 164 19.27 -9.72 6.07
C ARG A 164 19.12 -10.11 7.53
N ALA A 165 18.48 -11.22 7.80
CA ALA A 165 18.21 -11.72 9.13
C ALA A 165 19.33 -12.70 9.57
N THR A 166 19.57 -12.77 10.86
CA THR A 166 20.45 -13.77 11.51
C THR A 166 19.67 -14.81 12.29
N ILE A 167 18.37 -14.57 12.46
CA ILE A 167 17.36 -15.48 13.02
C ILE A 167 16.14 -15.47 12.10
N THR A 168 15.25 -16.46 12.22
CA THR A 168 14.01 -16.50 11.44
C THR A 168 13.08 -15.35 11.82
N GLU A 169 12.15 -14.98 10.93
CA GLU A 169 11.15 -13.95 11.25
C GLU A 169 10.27 -14.42 12.41
N ALA A 170 9.87 -15.69 12.41
CA ALA A 170 9.08 -16.28 13.49
C ALA A 170 9.79 -16.16 14.85
N GLU A 171 11.10 -16.48 14.91
CA GLU A 171 11.87 -16.34 16.16
C GLU A 171 11.96 -14.89 16.62
N ALA A 172 12.21 -13.94 15.71
CA ALA A 172 12.24 -12.52 16.05
C ALA A 172 10.88 -12.01 16.55
N MET A 173 9.78 -12.50 15.97
CA MET A 173 8.42 -12.17 16.38
C MET A 173 8.08 -12.73 17.75
N SER A 174 8.42 -13.99 18.01
CA SER A 174 8.23 -14.62 19.35
C SER A 174 8.96 -13.84 20.44
N ARG A 175 10.24 -13.51 20.24
CA ARG A 175 11.03 -12.69 21.17
C ARG A 175 10.36 -11.32 21.44
N PHE A 176 9.81 -10.69 20.42
CA PHE A 176 9.09 -9.41 20.55
C PHE A 176 7.81 -9.58 21.38
N LEU A 177 7.01 -10.61 21.10
CA LEU A 177 5.77 -10.88 21.82
C LEU A 177 6.03 -11.20 23.30
N ILE A 178 7.03 -12.03 23.60
CA ILE A 178 7.44 -12.34 24.98
C ILE A 178 7.88 -11.07 25.70
N TRP A 179 8.71 -10.22 25.03
CA TRP A 179 9.09 -8.93 25.59
C TRP A 179 7.89 -8.01 25.88
N ARG A 180 6.81 -8.13 25.11
CA ARG A 180 5.55 -7.40 25.30
C ARG A 180 4.65 -8.02 26.37
N GLY A 181 5.07 -9.13 27.00
CA GLY A 181 4.36 -9.80 28.09
C GLY A 181 3.39 -10.89 27.67
N ILE A 182 3.42 -11.33 26.40
CA ILE A 182 2.68 -12.50 25.94
C ILE A 182 3.38 -13.76 26.47
N PRO A 183 2.66 -14.70 27.12
CA PRO A 183 3.24 -15.96 27.58
C PRO A 183 3.82 -16.79 26.44
N GLU A 184 4.99 -17.40 26.66
CA GLU A 184 5.67 -18.17 25.62
C GLU A 184 4.85 -19.40 25.18
N GLU A 185 4.12 -20.02 26.10
CA GLU A 185 3.29 -21.20 25.88
C GLU A 185 2.13 -21.02 24.90
N VAL A 186 1.71 -19.75 24.63
CA VAL A 186 0.65 -19.46 23.65
C VAL A 186 1.22 -19.07 22.29
N ILE A 187 2.56 -19.02 22.14
CA ILE A 187 3.22 -18.60 20.90
C ILE A 187 3.75 -19.83 20.15
N LEU A 188 3.23 -20.09 18.96
CA LEU A 188 3.67 -21.15 18.07
C LEU A 188 4.49 -20.58 16.91
N LEU A 189 5.60 -21.22 16.59
CA LEU A 189 6.53 -20.74 15.55
C LEU A 189 6.37 -21.57 14.28
N GLU A 190 6.15 -20.87 13.17
CA GLU A 190 6.29 -21.37 11.82
C GLU A 190 7.51 -20.66 11.19
N ASP A 191 8.64 -21.33 11.08
CA ASP A 191 9.94 -20.74 10.74
C ASP A 191 10.56 -21.31 9.43
N LEU A 192 9.79 -22.03 8.64
CA LEU A 192 10.24 -22.69 7.40
C LEU A 192 9.83 -21.95 6.14
N SER A 193 8.74 -21.19 6.19
CA SER A 193 8.13 -20.54 5.03
C SER A 193 9.02 -19.47 4.41
N THR A 194 8.94 -19.36 3.08
CA THR A 194 9.64 -18.36 2.26
C THR A 194 8.70 -17.48 1.46
N THR A 195 7.42 -17.85 1.41
CA THR A 195 6.37 -17.12 0.67
C THR A 195 5.13 -16.92 1.55
N THR A 196 4.26 -15.95 1.16
CA THR A 196 2.99 -15.74 1.86
C THR A 196 2.08 -16.97 1.80
N TYR A 197 2.12 -17.71 0.69
CA TYR A 197 1.36 -18.95 0.53
C TYR A 197 1.82 -20.00 1.54
N GLU A 198 3.13 -20.26 1.61
CA GLU A 198 3.71 -21.19 2.59
C GLU A 198 3.42 -20.77 4.04
N ASN A 199 3.53 -19.47 4.37
CA ASN A 199 3.14 -18.96 5.69
C ASN A 199 1.74 -19.41 6.09
N LEU A 200 0.78 -19.33 5.17
CA LEU A 200 -0.61 -19.69 5.45
C LEU A 200 -0.83 -21.19 5.50
N VAL A 201 -0.19 -21.95 4.60
CA VAL A 201 -0.29 -23.42 4.59
C VAL A 201 0.30 -24.02 5.87
N PHE A 202 1.52 -23.63 6.22
CA PHE A 202 2.19 -24.20 7.40
C PHE A 202 1.57 -23.71 8.69
N ALA A 203 1.10 -22.45 8.76
CA ALA A 203 0.32 -21.98 9.91
C ALA A 203 -0.98 -22.76 10.08
N ASN A 204 -1.66 -23.11 8.99
CA ASN A 204 -2.86 -23.95 9.04
C ASN A 204 -2.56 -25.36 9.54
N GLU A 205 -1.44 -25.96 9.10
CA GLU A 205 -1.00 -27.29 9.59
C GLU A 205 -0.78 -27.24 11.11
N ILE A 206 -0.04 -26.25 11.61
CA ILE A 206 0.20 -26.07 13.06
C ILE A 206 -1.12 -25.84 13.81
N ALA A 207 -2.02 -25.02 13.27
CA ALA A 207 -3.32 -24.77 13.92
C ALA A 207 -4.16 -26.04 14.03
N LEU A 208 -4.20 -26.88 12.99
CA LEU A 208 -4.94 -28.14 12.98
C LEU A 208 -4.37 -29.20 13.94
N GLU A 209 -3.10 -29.15 14.31
CA GLU A 209 -2.53 -29.99 15.36
C GLU A 209 -3.16 -29.67 16.74
N HIS A 210 -3.54 -28.42 16.99
CA HIS A 210 -4.16 -27.97 18.24
C HIS A 210 -5.69 -28.02 18.19
N PHE A 211 -6.26 -27.83 17.01
CA PHE A 211 -7.70 -27.78 16.74
C PHE A 211 -8.09 -28.76 15.61
N PRO A 212 -8.07 -30.11 15.86
CA PRO A 212 -8.29 -31.11 14.80
C PRO A 212 -9.68 -31.02 14.14
N ASP A 213 -10.68 -30.50 14.87
CA ASP A 213 -12.06 -30.34 14.38
C ASP A 213 -12.26 -29.03 13.58
N GLY A 214 -11.18 -28.25 13.41
CA GLY A 214 -11.19 -26.93 12.76
C GLY A 214 -11.09 -25.79 13.77
N PHE A 215 -10.79 -24.60 13.26
CA PHE A 215 -10.61 -23.38 14.06
C PHE A 215 -11.13 -22.15 13.32
N GLN A 216 -11.44 -21.11 14.05
CA GLN A 216 -11.58 -19.75 13.51
C GLN A 216 -10.29 -18.96 13.77
N GLY A 217 -9.74 -18.38 12.71
CA GLY A 217 -8.48 -17.66 12.80
C GLY A 217 -8.61 -16.16 12.58
N VAL A 218 -7.68 -15.39 13.16
CA VAL A 218 -7.43 -14.00 12.81
C VAL A 218 -6.17 -13.92 11.98
N LEU A 219 -6.24 -13.27 10.83
CA LEU A 219 -5.08 -13.03 9.97
C LEU A 219 -4.58 -11.59 10.13
N ILE A 220 -3.42 -11.42 10.75
CA ILE A 220 -2.79 -10.12 10.96
C ILE A 220 -1.69 -9.89 9.94
N THR A 221 -1.87 -8.84 9.15
CA THR A 221 -0.84 -8.30 8.24
C THR A 221 -1.07 -6.79 8.04
N ASN A 222 -0.19 -6.09 7.31
CA ASN A 222 -0.41 -4.67 7.06
C ASN A 222 -1.61 -4.43 6.13
N ASP A 223 -2.28 -3.29 6.31
CA ASP A 223 -3.50 -2.87 5.60
C ASP A 223 -3.45 -3.09 4.08
N PHE A 224 -2.35 -2.70 3.41
CA PHE A 224 -2.20 -2.90 1.97
C PHE A 224 -2.19 -4.37 1.55
N HIS A 225 -1.79 -5.29 2.45
CA HIS A 225 -1.58 -6.72 2.16
C HIS A 225 -2.80 -7.59 2.51
N ILE A 226 -3.74 -7.10 3.30
CA ILE A 226 -4.93 -7.84 3.77
C ILE A 226 -5.71 -8.47 2.62
N TYR A 227 -5.96 -7.72 1.53
CA TYR A 227 -6.76 -8.24 0.42
C TYR A 227 -6.17 -9.53 -0.17
N ARG A 228 -4.87 -9.54 -0.50
CA ARG A 228 -4.23 -10.70 -1.14
C ARG A 228 -4.07 -11.86 -0.17
N SER A 229 -3.62 -11.63 1.04
CA SER A 229 -3.43 -12.68 2.05
C SER A 229 -4.75 -13.34 2.46
N THR A 230 -5.84 -12.59 2.61
CA THR A 230 -7.17 -13.17 2.87
C THR A 230 -7.66 -14.02 1.68
N ARG A 231 -7.42 -13.56 0.43
CA ARG A 231 -7.79 -14.36 -0.76
C ARG A 231 -6.98 -15.66 -0.86
N MET A 232 -5.68 -15.62 -0.53
CA MET A 232 -4.85 -16.82 -0.45
C MET A 232 -5.36 -17.78 0.62
N ALA A 233 -5.67 -17.29 1.83
CA ALA A 233 -6.24 -18.11 2.89
C ALA A 233 -7.54 -18.81 2.45
N GLN A 234 -8.44 -18.09 1.76
CA GLN A 234 -9.67 -18.65 1.22
C GLN A 234 -9.41 -19.75 0.17
N GLN A 235 -8.40 -19.60 -0.69
CA GLN A 235 -8.05 -20.61 -1.71
C GLN A 235 -7.56 -21.94 -1.09
N ILE A 236 -6.85 -21.87 0.03
CA ILE A 236 -6.37 -23.06 0.75
C ILE A 236 -7.39 -23.58 1.80
N GLY A 237 -8.56 -22.96 1.88
CA GLY A 237 -9.63 -23.42 2.77
C GLY A 237 -9.46 -23.01 4.23
N VAL A 238 -8.61 -22.03 4.56
CA VAL A 238 -8.41 -21.53 5.92
C VAL A 238 -9.44 -20.45 6.22
N ASP A 239 -10.22 -20.65 7.28
CA ASP A 239 -11.22 -19.67 7.74
C ASP A 239 -10.54 -18.64 8.64
N VAL A 240 -10.35 -17.43 8.08
CA VAL A 240 -9.70 -16.32 8.79
C VAL A 240 -10.45 -15.02 8.63
N ARG A 241 -10.52 -14.27 9.71
CA ARG A 241 -11.00 -12.89 9.76
C ARG A 241 -9.81 -11.92 9.67
N PRO A 242 -9.85 -10.95 8.77
CA PRO A 242 -8.72 -10.02 8.60
C PRO A 242 -8.66 -8.98 9.71
N LEU A 243 -7.44 -8.73 10.20
CA LEU A 243 -7.12 -7.62 11.09
C LEU A 243 -5.92 -6.85 10.52
N GLY A 244 -6.17 -5.68 9.93
CA GLY A 244 -5.15 -4.86 9.28
C GLY A 244 -4.29 -4.09 10.28
N ALA A 245 -2.99 -4.34 10.31
CA ALA A 245 -2.03 -3.51 11.01
C ALA A 245 -1.73 -2.24 10.19
N THR A 246 -1.53 -1.12 10.89
CA THR A 246 -1.27 0.18 10.26
C THR A 246 0.02 0.20 9.45
N THR A 247 0.04 1.03 8.41
CA THR A 247 1.23 1.28 7.59
C THR A 247 1.67 2.74 7.75
N ASP A 248 2.95 2.97 7.95
CA ASP A 248 3.51 4.32 8.03
C ASP A 248 3.21 5.11 6.75
N TRP A 249 2.67 6.31 6.85
CA TRP A 249 2.20 7.12 5.73
C TRP A 249 3.27 7.38 4.65
N TYR A 250 4.55 7.52 5.04
CA TYR A 250 5.66 7.74 4.12
C TYR A 250 6.00 6.49 3.29
N SER A 251 5.60 5.31 3.73
CA SER A 251 5.83 4.04 3.04
C SER A 251 4.64 3.62 2.14
N TRP A 252 3.50 4.31 2.21
CA TRP A 252 2.32 4.01 1.40
C TRP A 252 2.63 3.90 -0.10
N PRO A 253 3.29 4.89 -0.75
CA PRO A 253 3.47 4.81 -2.20
C PRO A 253 4.22 3.56 -2.63
N VAL A 254 5.30 3.22 -1.92
CA VAL A 254 6.12 2.04 -2.20
C VAL A 254 5.34 0.74 -2.01
N ASN A 255 4.67 0.61 -0.86
CA ASN A 255 3.99 -0.62 -0.48
C ASN A 255 2.74 -0.88 -1.34
N TYR A 256 1.91 0.14 -1.58
CA TYR A 256 0.69 0.00 -2.38
C TYR A 256 1.01 -0.24 -3.86
N LEU A 257 2.05 0.41 -4.43
CA LEU A 257 2.48 0.13 -5.80
C LEU A 257 3.01 -1.30 -5.96
N ARG A 258 3.81 -1.78 -5.00
CA ARG A 258 4.28 -3.16 -4.99
C ARG A 258 3.11 -4.14 -4.88
N GLU A 259 2.19 -3.89 -3.94
CA GLU A 259 1.06 -4.79 -3.70
C GLU A 259 0.08 -4.82 -4.88
N MET A 260 -0.10 -3.72 -5.58
CA MET A 260 -0.88 -3.69 -6.82
C MET A 260 -0.34 -4.70 -7.84
N LEU A 261 0.99 -4.73 -8.05
CA LEU A 261 1.61 -5.72 -8.93
C LEU A 261 1.47 -7.15 -8.39
N ALA A 262 1.62 -7.33 -7.08
CA ALA A 262 1.49 -8.64 -6.43
C ALA A 262 0.06 -9.20 -6.57
N VAL A 263 -0.97 -8.35 -6.41
CA VAL A 263 -2.37 -8.75 -6.62
C VAL A 263 -2.65 -9.09 -8.09
N LEU A 264 -2.08 -8.33 -9.03
CA LEU A 264 -2.22 -8.64 -10.46
C LEU A 264 -1.58 -9.98 -10.80
N ASN A 265 -0.36 -10.23 -10.29
CA ASN A 265 0.32 -11.51 -10.44
C ASN A 265 -0.52 -12.66 -9.87
N PHE A 266 -0.97 -12.52 -8.63
CA PHE A 266 -1.82 -13.49 -7.95
C PHE A 266 -3.10 -13.84 -8.75
N LYS A 267 -3.76 -12.84 -9.36
CA LYS A 267 -4.99 -13.08 -10.13
C LYS A 267 -4.77 -13.71 -11.51
N ILE A 268 -3.58 -13.59 -12.07
CA ILE A 268 -3.28 -14.09 -13.42
C ILE A 268 -2.66 -15.47 -13.39
N PHE A 269 -1.83 -15.79 -12.38
CA PHE A 269 -0.98 -16.96 -12.36
C PHE A 269 -1.27 -17.96 -11.22
N GLU A 270 -2.08 -17.57 -10.25
CA GLU A 270 -2.54 -18.38 -9.13
C GLU A 270 -4.09 -18.45 -9.08
#